data_38ac31f039fa4c5cb4d56189b0baf438
#
_entry.id   38ac31f039fa4c5cb4d56189b0baf438
#
_cell.length_a   1.000
_cell.length_b   1.000
_cell.length_c   1.000
_cell.angle_alpha   90.00
_cell.angle_beta   90.00
_cell.angle_gamma   90.00
#
_symmetry.space_group_name_H-M   'P 1'
#
loop_
_entity.id
_entity.type
_entity.pdbx_description
1 polymer ?
#
loop_
_entity_poly.entity_id
_entity_poly.type
_entity_poly.pdbx_seq_one_letter_code
_entity_poly.pdbx_strand_id
1 'polypeptide(L)'
;SIWSQKSNFCDVPTDCPTRERAAWTGDAGVFVDTGIFLEDCYSIFRKWLGECRLMQYDDGKIANIAPLNSKPSFFSGLLSGSTGWGDACIIVPYALYKRYDDVRILEENYDMMKKWYAFLEDRAKKKDIKKIFKKKSPYRDYTIETGIDYGEWCEPGVDSASLMGK
;
A
#
# COMPACT_ATOMS: atom_id res chain seq x y z
N SER A 1 -9.74 18.69 -8.70
CA SER A 1 -9.51 17.22 -8.64
C SER A 1 -9.28 16.60 -10.01
N ILE A 2 -10.17 16.80 -11.04
CA ILE A 2 -10.02 16.18 -12.38
C ILE A 2 -8.67 16.54 -13.02
N TRP A 3 -8.28 17.80 -13.06
CA TRP A 3 -6.99 18.22 -13.64
C TRP A 3 -5.79 17.65 -12.87
N SER A 4 -5.88 17.55 -11.54
CA SER A 4 -4.85 16.89 -10.74
C SER A 4 -4.74 15.40 -11.10
N GLN A 5 -5.86 14.71 -11.25
CA GLN A 5 -5.88 13.31 -11.68
C GLN A 5 -5.24 13.15 -13.07
N LYS A 6 -5.64 13.95 -14.05
CA LYS A 6 -5.06 13.91 -15.41
C LYS A 6 -3.56 14.15 -15.43
N SER A 7 -3.04 15.01 -14.57
CA SER A 7 -1.60 15.28 -14.50
C SER A 7 -0.81 14.18 -13.79
N ASN A 8 -1.48 13.34 -12.99
CA ASN A 8 -0.85 12.24 -12.24
C ASN A 8 -1.08 10.86 -12.89
N PHE A 9 -2.14 10.68 -13.67
CA PHE A 9 -2.50 9.39 -14.26
C PHE A 9 -2.03 9.31 -15.71
N CYS A 10 -0.73 9.46 -15.95
CA CYS A 10 -0.18 9.39 -17.31
C CYS A 10 0.09 7.94 -17.75
N ASP A 11 0.67 7.12 -16.89
CA ASP A 11 0.98 5.72 -17.13
C ASP A 11 0.67 4.84 -15.90
N VAL A 12 0.96 5.37 -14.74
CA VAL A 12 0.64 4.80 -13.42
C VAL A 12 0.07 5.91 -12.54
N PRO A 13 -0.70 5.61 -11.49
CA PRO A 13 -1.15 6.63 -10.55
C PRO A 13 0.03 7.11 -9.71
N THR A 14 0.46 8.36 -9.92
CA THR A 14 1.56 8.98 -9.17
C THR A 14 1.05 9.85 -8.03
N ASP A 15 1.87 10.02 -6.99
CA ASP A 15 1.60 10.88 -5.83
C ASP A 15 1.53 12.37 -6.21
N CYS A 16 2.44 12.81 -7.05
CA CYS A 16 2.53 14.21 -7.48
C CYS A 16 3.10 14.32 -8.90
N PRO A 17 2.69 15.35 -9.69
CA PRO A 17 3.11 15.47 -11.09
C PRO A 17 4.49 16.10 -11.27
N THR A 18 5.08 16.66 -10.23
CA THR A 18 6.28 17.53 -10.38
C THR A 18 7.48 17.09 -9.58
N ARG A 19 7.33 16.64 -8.34
CA ARG A 19 8.45 16.35 -7.43
C ARG A 19 8.91 14.90 -7.53
N GLU A 20 8.14 13.98 -6.97
CA GLU A 20 8.55 12.58 -6.86
C GLU A 20 8.16 11.78 -8.09
N ARG A 21 6.97 12.01 -8.64
CA ARG A 21 6.40 11.27 -9.79
C ARG A 21 6.46 9.76 -9.58
N ALA A 22 6.21 9.35 -8.36
CA ALA A 22 6.32 7.97 -7.92
C ALA A 22 4.93 7.37 -7.70
N ALA A 23 4.73 6.13 -8.10
CA ALA A 23 3.46 5.44 -7.93
C ALA A 23 3.39 4.83 -6.52
N TRP A 24 3.21 5.69 -5.53
CA TRP A 24 3.01 5.30 -4.14
C TRP A 24 1.72 4.50 -3.96
N THR A 25 1.84 3.35 -3.35
CA THR A 25 0.69 2.45 -3.17
C THR A 25 -0.33 3.03 -2.19
N GLY A 26 0.12 3.71 -1.13
CA GLY A 26 -0.76 4.38 -0.18
C GLY A 26 -1.64 5.43 -0.85
N ASP A 27 -1.02 6.31 -1.64
CA ASP A 27 -1.72 7.37 -2.38
C ASP A 27 -2.76 6.79 -3.35
N ALA A 28 -2.38 5.76 -4.10
CA ALA A 28 -3.28 5.07 -5.01
C ALA A 28 -4.46 4.43 -4.27
N GLY A 29 -4.21 3.78 -3.13
CA GLY A 29 -5.23 3.15 -2.30
C GLY A 29 -6.25 4.14 -1.74
N VAL A 30 -5.78 5.29 -1.25
CA VAL A 30 -6.66 6.35 -0.72
C VAL A 30 -7.47 7.04 -1.83
N PHE A 31 -6.87 7.20 -3.01
CA PHE A 31 -7.49 7.97 -4.09
C PHE A 31 -8.41 7.15 -5.00
N VAL A 32 -8.34 5.81 -5.00
CA VAL A 32 -9.03 4.97 -5.98
C VAL A 32 -10.53 5.25 -6.09
N ASP A 33 -11.26 5.33 -4.98
CA ASP A 33 -12.70 5.59 -5.00
C ASP A 33 -13.03 6.95 -5.62
N THR A 34 -12.24 7.98 -5.32
CA THR A 34 -12.36 9.30 -5.94
C THR A 34 -12.03 9.24 -7.43
N GLY A 35 -10.94 8.56 -7.80
CA GLY A 35 -10.48 8.46 -9.18
C GLY A 35 -11.52 7.82 -10.09
N ILE A 36 -12.06 6.67 -9.70
CA ILE A 36 -13.07 5.94 -10.47
C ILE A 36 -14.45 6.62 -10.46
N PHE A 37 -14.70 7.51 -9.51
CA PHE A 37 -15.90 8.36 -9.51
C PHE A 37 -15.79 9.49 -10.54
N LEU A 38 -14.61 10.09 -10.67
CA LEU A 38 -14.38 11.24 -11.54
C LEU A 38 -14.25 10.85 -13.02
N GLU A 39 -13.57 9.76 -13.31
CA GLU A 39 -13.27 9.28 -14.67
C GLU A 39 -13.20 7.75 -14.71
N ASP A 40 -13.27 7.17 -15.92
CA ASP A 40 -12.99 5.74 -16.10
C ASP A 40 -11.49 5.47 -15.97
N CYS A 41 -11.09 4.93 -14.83
CA CYS A 41 -9.72 4.61 -14.50
C CYS A 41 -9.43 3.10 -14.44
N TYR A 42 -10.35 2.25 -14.92
CA TYR A 42 -10.20 0.80 -14.84
C TYR A 42 -8.89 0.32 -15.45
N SER A 43 -8.60 0.73 -16.67
CA SER A 43 -7.43 0.25 -17.42
C SER A 43 -6.11 0.64 -16.78
N ILE A 44 -5.99 1.87 -16.27
CA ILE A 44 -4.76 2.34 -15.64
C ILE A 44 -4.51 1.65 -14.30
N PHE A 45 -5.54 1.48 -13.47
CA PHE A 45 -5.40 0.74 -12.22
C PHE A 45 -5.12 -0.75 -12.44
N ARG A 46 -5.80 -1.39 -13.40
CA ARG A 46 -5.53 -2.80 -13.73
C ARG A 46 -4.09 -3.00 -14.21
N LYS A 47 -3.58 -2.13 -15.08
CA LYS A 47 -2.17 -2.13 -15.49
C LYS A 47 -1.25 -1.99 -14.28
N TRP A 48 -1.49 -0.97 -13.47
CA TRP A 48 -0.69 -0.68 -12.28
C TRP A 48 -0.67 -1.83 -11.26
N LEU A 49 -1.78 -2.51 -11.04
CA LEU A 49 -1.83 -3.71 -10.21
C LEU A 49 -0.94 -4.83 -10.77
N GLY A 50 -0.76 -4.89 -12.09
CA GLY A 50 0.24 -5.78 -12.71
C GLY A 50 1.66 -5.45 -12.26
N GLU A 51 2.01 -4.17 -12.20
CA GLU A 51 3.31 -3.73 -11.67
C GLU A 51 3.45 -4.08 -10.18
N CYS A 52 2.40 -3.90 -9.39
CA CYS A 52 2.41 -4.31 -7.97
C CYS A 52 2.68 -5.80 -7.80
N ARG A 53 2.05 -6.66 -8.63
CA ARG A 53 2.30 -8.11 -8.61
C ARG A 53 3.75 -8.46 -8.95
N LEU A 54 4.33 -7.80 -9.96
CA LEU A 54 5.72 -8.01 -10.37
C LEU A 54 6.73 -7.55 -9.33
N MET A 55 6.36 -6.54 -8.52
CA MET A 55 7.21 -5.96 -7.48
C MET A 55 6.96 -6.55 -6.09
N GLN A 56 6.01 -7.48 -5.95
CA GLN A 56 5.77 -8.14 -4.67
C GLN A 56 6.99 -8.97 -4.26
N TYR A 57 7.41 -8.84 -3.02
CA TYR A 57 8.52 -9.59 -2.45
C TYR A 57 8.14 -11.04 -2.18
N ASP A 58 9.13 -11.93 -2.12
CA ASP A 58 8.92 -13.36 -1.88
C ASP A 58 8.24 -13.65 -0.53
N ASP A 59 8.49 -12.81 0.47
CA ASP A 59 7.86 -12.89 1.77
C ASP A 59 6.42 -12.34 1.82
N GLY A 60 5.89 -11.87 0.70
CA GLY A 60 4.55 -11.35 0.56
C GLY A 60 4.40 -9.84 0.75
N LYS A 61 5.47 -9.14 1.15
CA LYS A 61 5.44 -7.67 1.25
C LYS A 61 5.05 -7.02 -0.07
N ILE A 62 4.25 -5.98 0.01
CA ILE A 62 3.99 -5.06 -1.11
C ILE A 62 5.01 -3.93 -1.07
N ALA A 63 5.58 -3.60 -2.23
CA ALA A 63 6.41 -2.42 -2.38
C ALA A 63 5.59 -1.15 -2.12
N ASN A 64 6.17 -0.17 -1.42
CA ASN A 64 5.48 1.09 -1.16
C ASN A 64 5.34 1.95 -2.42
N ILE A 65 6.17 1.69 -3.43
CA ILE A 65 6.13 2.31 -4.77
C ILE A 65 6.19 1.19 -5.81
N ALA A 66 5.33 1.21 -6.81
CA ALA A 66 5.33 0.26 -7.93
C ALA A 66 4.93 0.94 -9.25
N PRO A 67 5.74 0.83 -10.34
CA PRO A 67 7.00 0.09 -10.39
C PRO A 67 8.16 0.82 -9.71
N LEU A 68 9.18 0.07 -9.35
CA LEU A 68 10.49 0.59 -8.97
C LEU A 68 11.43 0.56 -10.18
N ASN A 69 12.37 1.50 -10.27
CA ASN A 69 13.37 1.57 -11.34
C ASN A 69 14.36 0.40 -11.34
N SER A 70 14.36 -0.41 -10.29
CA SER A 70 15.19 -1.60 -10.15
C SER A 70 14.41 -2.73 -9.49
N LYS A 71 14.86 -3.96 -9.68
CA LYS A 71 14.31 -5.10 -8.94
C LYS A 71 14.33 -4.84 -7.43
N PRO A 72 13.32 -5.31 -6.69
CA PRO A 72 13.31 -5.20 -5.25
C PRO A 72 14.63 -5.68 -4.65
N SER A 73 15.30 -4.81 -3.91
CA SER A 73 16.56 -5.10 -3.24
C SER A 73 16.31 -5.30 -1.74
N PHE A 74 17.30 -5.84 -1.04
CA PHE A 74 17.25 -5.94 0.41
C PHE A 74 16.96 -4.58 1.08
N PHE A 75 17.55 -3.51 0.57
CA PHE A 75 17.40 -2.16 1.12
C PHE A 75 15.99 -1.58 0.88
N SER A 76 15.45 -1.72 -0.34
CA SER A 76 14.07 -1.31 -0.63
C SER A 76 13.06 -2.20 0.10
N GLY A 77 13.39 -3.48 0.32
CA GLY A 77 12.59 -4.41 1.10
C GLY A 77 12.49 -4.06 2.58
N LEU A 78 13.54 -3.45 3.16
CA LEU A 78 13.52 -3.04 4.56
C LEU A 78 12.47 -1.96 4.84
N LEU A 79 12.27 -1.05 3.87
CA LEU A 79 11.31 0.06 3.98
C LEU A 79 9.92 -0.29 3.43
N SER A 80 9.77 -1.45 2.76
CA SER A 80 8.51 -1.89 2.17
C SER A 80 7.65 -2.67 3.18
N GLY A 81 6.39 -2.86 2.84
CA GLY A 81 5.44 -3.61 3.68
C GLY A 81 4.79 -2.77 4.77
N SER A 82 4.76 -1.44 4.60
CA SER A 82 3.99 -0.56 5.49
C SER A 82 2.50 -0.84 5.34
N THR A 83 1.83 -1.05 6.47
CA THR A 83 0.36 -1.08 6.53
C THR A 83 -0.20 0.26 6.09
N GLY A 84 -1.38 0.27 5.47
CA GLY A 84 -1.94 1.46 4.83
C GLY A 84 -1.41 1.70 3.41
N TRP A 85 -0.14 1.42 3.13
CA TRP A 85 0.43 1.45 1.78
C TRP A 85 0.21 0.13 1.04
N GLY A 86 0.69 -0.97 1.60
CA GLY A 86 0.52 -2.31 1.03
C GLY A 86 -0.94 -2.75 0.91
N ASP A 87 -1.83 -2.22 1.72
CA ASP A 87 -3.27 -2.50 1.69
C ASP A 87 -3.92 -2.12 0.35
N ALA A 88 -3.29 -1.25 -0.45
CA ALA A 88 -3.73 -0.93 -1.80
C ALA A 88 -3.91 -2.16 -2.69
N CYS A 89 -3.14 -3.23 -2.46
CA CYS A 89 -3.27 -4.49 -3.21
C CYS A 89 -4.62 -5.21 -2.97
N ILE A 90 -5.35 -4.85 -1.93
CA ILE A 90 -6.71 -5.33 -1.61
C ILE A 90 -7.73 -4.24 -1.94
N ILE A 91 -7.48 -3.01 -1.48
CA ILE A 91 -8.42 -1.89 -1.61
C ILE A 91 -8.71 -1.59 -3.07
N VAL A 92 -7.68 -1.48 -3.91
CA VAL A 92 -7.84 -1.07 -5.32
C VAL A 92 -8.60 -2.11 -6.13
N PRO A 93 -8.24 -3.42 -6.14
CA PRO A 93 -9.03 -4.42 -6.86
C PRO A 93 -10.49 -4.48 -6.38
N TYR A 94 -10.71 -4.34 -5.08
CA TYR A 94 -12.06 -4.38 -4.53
C TYR A 94 -12.89 -3.16 -4.94
N ALA A 95 -12.31 -1.95 -4.96
CA ALA A 95 -12.97 -0.75 -5.45
C ALA A 95 -13.33 -0.87 -6.93
N LEU A 96 -12.42 -1.38 -7.74
CA LEU A 96 -12.67 -1.63 -9.17
C LEU A 96 -13.78 -2.66 -9.37
N TYR A 97 -13.76 -3.78 -8.65
CA TYR A 97 -14.83 -4.77 -8.69
C TYR A 97 -16.19 -4.14 -8.36
N LYS A 98 -16.27 -3.42 -7.26
CA LYS A 98 -17.53 -2.75 -6.85
C LYS A 98 -18.06 -1.76 -7.90
N ARG A 99 -17.18 -1.08 -8.59
CA ARG A 99 -17.55 -0.03 -9.56
C ARG A 99 -17.93 -0.59 -10.91
N TYR A 100 -17.20 -1.62 -11.39
CA TYR A 100 -17.30 -2.14 -12.75
C TYR A 100 -17.94 -3.54 -12.83
N ASP A 101 -18.22 -4.18 -11.70
CA ASP A 101 -18.78 -5.54 -11.61
C ASP A 101 -17.95 -6.60 -12.37
N ASP A 102 -16.66 -6.39 -12.49
CA ASP A 102 -15.74 -7.30 -13.15
C ASP A 102 -14.96 -8.14 -12.14
N VAL A 103 -15.41 -9.37 -11.92
CA VAL A 103 -14.78 -10.30 -10.95
C VAL A 103 -13.35 -10.68 -11.36
N ARG A 104 -12.99 -10.60 -12.63
CA ARG A 104 -11.65 -10.96 -13.13
C ARG A 104 -10.55 -10.13 -12.45
N ILE A 105 -10.86 -8.87 -12.08
CA ILE A 105 -9.87 -8.04 -11.38
C ILE A 105 -9.52 -8.61 -10.00
N LEU A 106 -10.45 -9.27 -9.33
CA LEU A 106 -10.19 -9.98 -8.06
C LEU A 106 -9.40 -11.26 -8.31
N GLU A 107 -9.79 -12.04 -9.32
CA GLU A 107 -9.12 -13.29 -9.69
C GLU A 107 -7.65 -13.05 -10.06
N GLU A 108 -7.37 -12.05 -10.90
CA GLU A 108 -6.02 -11.67 -11.33
C GLU A 108 -5.11 -11.27 -10.16
N ASN A 109 -5.67 -10.72 -9.09
CA ASN A 109 -4.91 -10.19 -7.96
C ASN A 109 -4.99 -11.06 -6.71
N TYR A 110 -5.76 -12.14 -6.72
CA TYR A 110 -6.07 -12.94 -5.53
C TYR A 110 -4.82 -13.50 -4.84
N ASP A 111 -3.86 -14.01 -5.61
CA ASP A 111 -2.61 -14.55 -5.03
C ASP A 111 -1.76 -13.46 -4.39
N MET A 112 -1.71 -12.26 -4.98
CA MET A 112 -1.03 -11.11 -4.38
C MET A 112 -1.69 -10.72 -3.05
N MET A 113 -3.02 -10.65 -3.01
CA MET A 113 -3.80 -10.35 -1.79
C MET A 113 -3.53 -11.37 -0.69
N LYS A 114 -3.56 -12.68 -1.03
CA LYS A 114 -3.30 -13.75 -0.05
C LYS A 114 -1.90 -13.66 0.55
N LYS A 115 -0.90 -13.43 -0.28
CA LYS A 115 0.49 -13.28 0.17
C LYS A 115 0.64 -12.07 1.09
N TRP A 116 0.02 -10.94 0.75
CA TRP A 116 0.01 -9.76 1.61
C TRP A 116 -0.66 -10.03 2.95
N TYR A 117 -1.83 -10.66 2.94
CA TYR A 117 -2.52 -11.03 4.17
C TYR A 117 -1.68 -11.97 5.06
N ALA A 118 -1.08 -13.00 4.47
CA ALA A 118 -0.19 -13.92 5.20
C ALA A 118 1.01 -13.21 5.81
N PHE A 119 1.61 -12.25 5.09
CA PHE A 119 2.69 -11.41 5.61
C PHE A 119 2.24 -10.58 6.83
N LEU A 120 1.07 -9.95 6.77
CA LEU A 120 0.53 -9.19 7.89
C LEU A 120 0.24 -10.08 9.10
N GLU A 121 -0.34 -11.26 8.86
CA GLU A 121 -0.61 -12.25 9.91
C GLU A 121 0.69 -12.72 10.58
N ASP A 122 1.73 -12.98 9.82
CA ASP A 122 3.04 -13.34 10.35
C ASP A 122 3.67 -12.19 11.15
N ARG A 123 3.56 -10.95 10.68
CA ARG A 123 3.97 -9.76 11.43
C ARG A 123 3.21 -9.61 12.75
N ALA A 124 1.90 -9.84 12.74
CA ALA A 124 1.08 -9.75 13.95
C ALA A 124 1.46 -10.79 15.01
N LYS A 125 1.96 -11.97 14.59
CA LYS A 125 2.49 -13.00 15.49
C LYS A 125 3.85 -12.60 16.10
N LYS A 126 4.65 -11.80 15.42
CA LYS A 126 5.95 -11.32 15.89
C LYS A 126 5.74 -10.16 16.86
N LYS A 127 6.21 -10.31 18.10
CA LYS A 127 6.04 -9.30 19.14
C LYS A 127 7.36 -8.59 19.44
N ASP A 128 7.29 -7.28 19.70
CA ASP A 128 8.44 -6.51 20.13
C ASP A 128 8.87 -6.94 21.53
N ILE A 129 10.09 -7.48 21.62
CA ILE A 129 10.70 -7.94 22.88
C ILE A 129 10.78 -6.80 23.90
N LYS A 130 11.05 -5.57 23.45
CA LYS A 130 11.13 -4.39 24.33
C LYS A 130 9.79 -4.03 24.98
N LYS A 131 8.69 -4.47 24.40
CA LYS A 131 7.33 -4.24 24.92
C LYS A 131 6.81 -5.38 25.79
N ILE A 132 7.56 -6.48 25.95
CA ILE A 132 7.16 -7.63 26.80
C ILE A 132 6.93 -7.20 28.25
N PHE A 133 7.71 -6.24 28.74
CA PHE A 133 7.62 -5.72 30.11
C PHE A 133 6.59 -4.59 30.29
N LYS A 134 5.96 -4.09 29.22
CA LYS A 134 4.86 -3.14 29.33
C LYS A 134 3.54 -3.88 29.61
N LYS A 135 2.62 -3.21 30.31
CA LYS A 135 1.29 -3.76 30.60
C LYS A 135 0.66 -4.32 29.34
N LYS A 136 0.35 -5.62 29.33
CA LYS A 136 -0.23 -6.29 28.16
C LYS A 136 -1.60 -5.67 27.85
N SER A 137 -1.73 -5.11 26.66
CA SER A 137 -3.04 -4.77 26.12
C SER A 137 -3.81 -6.07 25.84
N PRO A 138 -5.12 -6.16 26.14
CA PRO A 138 -5.92 -7.32 25.75
C PRO A 138 -6.00 -7.51 24.23
N TYR A 139 -5.68 -6.48 23.44
CA TYR A 139 -5.68 -6.51 21.97
C TYR A 139 -4.31 -6.78 21.38
N ARG A 140 -3.30 -7.10 22.18
CA ARG A 140 -1.92 -7.27 21.70
C ARG A 140 -1.80 -8.28 20.58
N ASP A 141 -2.57 -9.36 20.62
CA ASP A 141 -2.51 -10.42 19.60
C ASP A 141 -3.10 -10.00 18.25
N TYR A 142 -3.80 -8.87 18.22
CA TYR A 142 -4.39 -8.27 17.02
C TYR A 142 -3.65 -7.02 16.55
N THR A 143 -2.49 -6.70 17.15
CA THR A 143 -1.70 -5.52 16.80
C THR A 143 -0.37 -5.91 16.18
N ILE A 144 0.05 -5.16 15.17
CA ILE A 144 1.38 -5.27 14.56
C ILE A 144 2.33 -4.40 15.38
N GLU A 145 3.37 -5.03 15.96
CA GLU A 145 4.35 -4.34 16.82
C GLU A 145 5.75 -4.27 16.19
N THR A 146 5.94 -4.92 15.03
CA THR A 146 7.25 -5.07 14.38
C THR A 146 7.24 -4.53 12.97
N GLY A 147 8.41 -4.18 12.45
CA GLY A 147 8.57 -3.62 11.12
C GLY A 147 8.51 -2.10 11.13
N ILE A 148 8.62 -1.53 9.94
CA ILE A 148 8.54 -0.08 9.71
C ILE A 148 7.19 0.21 9.09
N ASP A 149 6.43 1.10 9.72
CA ASP A 149 5.19 1.65 9.19
C ASP A 149 5.29 3.17 9.19
N TYR A 150 4.73 3.81 8.18
CA TYR A 150 4.72 5.27 8.11
C TYR A 150 3.72 5.91 9.08
N GLY A 151 2.76 5.12 9.58
CA GLY A 151 1.74 5.61 10.50
C GLY A 151 0.80 6.60 9.84
N GLU A 152 0.32 7.55 10.64
CA GLU A 152 -0.49 8.68 10.16
C GLU A 152 0.44 9.70 9.51
N TRP A 153 0.56 9.62 8.19
CA TRP A 153 1.40 10.54 7.42
C TRP A 153 0.73 11.92 7.34
N CYS A 154 1.44 12.95 7.73
CA CYS A 154 0.94 14.34 7.77
C CYS A 154 -0.14 14.61 8.83
N GLU A 155 -0.10 13.94 9.97
CA GLU A 155 -0.98 14.25 11.11
C GLU A 155 -0.87 15.74 11.47
N PRO A 156 -2.00 16.49 11.55
CA PRO A 156 -1.98 17.91 11.88
C PRO A 156 -1.34 18.18 13.25
N GLY A 157 -0.37 19.09 13.30
CA GLY A 157 0.30 19.49 14.55
C GLY A 157 1.45 18.59 14.98
N VAL A 158 1.80 17.58 14.21
CA VAL A 158 2.96 16.70 14.46
C VAL A 158 4.05 16.99 13.44
N ASP A 159 5.29 17.20 13.91
CA ASP A 159 6.43 17.41 13.05
C ASP A 159 6.75 16.11 12.31
N SER A 160 6.87 16.14 10.98
CA SER A 160 7.07 14.96 10.13
C SER A 160 8.31 14.13 10.54
N ALA A 161 9.29 14.74 11.18
CA ALA A 161 10.45 14.05 11.73
C ALA A 161 10.13 13.14 12.93
N SER A 162 8.98 13.32 13.60
CA SER A 162 8.56 12.52 14.75
C SER A 162 7.75 11.27 14.37
N LEU A 163 7.36 11.14 13.11
CA LEU A 163 6.48 10.06 12.63
C LEU A 163 7.22 8.74 12.38
N MET A 164 8.52 8.76 12.19
CA MET A 164 9.34 7.56 11.97
C MET A 164 9.80 6.89 13.27
N GLY A 165 8.96 6.79 14.28
CA GLY A 165 9.42 6.20 15.54
C GLY A 165 8.42 6.07 16.68
N LYS A 166 7.14 6.14 16.41
CA LYS A 166 6.15 5.86 17.46
C LYS A 166 5.43 4.54 17.25
#